data_9ddbe50e2544e041096bc5477f37777d
#
_entry.id   9ddbe50e2544e041096bc5477f37777d
#
_cell.length_a   1.000
_cell.length_b   1.000
_cell.length_c   1.000
_cell.angle_alpha   90.00
_cell.angle_beta   90.00
_cell.angle_gamma   90.00
#
_symmetry.space_group_name_H-M   'P 1'
#
loop_
_entity.id
_entity.type
_entity.pdbx_description
1 polymer ?
#
loop_
_entity_poly.entity_id
_entity_poly.type
_entity_poly.pdbx_seq_one_letter_code
_entity_poly.pdbx_strand_id
1 'polypeptide(L)'
;MTTGPDSQAPGSEPILQLRDVVKTFGDRHAVNGLSFNLAAGQVLALLGPNGAGKTTTVEMCEGFIQPTEGSIRVFGLDPALHSDEVRSRIGVMLQGGGAYPGIRVGEMLRLVASYSKNPLDPEWLLQTVGLKGHEKTPYRRLSGGQQQRLSLACSL
;
A
#
# COMPACT_ATOMS: atom_id res chain seq x y z
N MET A 1 8.45 15.82 9.93
CA MET A 1 8.21 14.40 10.26
C MET A 1 9.15 14.01 11.40
N THR A 2 8.62 13.50 12.50
CA THR A 2 9.43 13.07 13.67
C THR A 2 9.48 11.55 13.62
N THR A 3 10.65 10.97 13.46
CA THR A 3 10.90 9.53 13.56
C THR A 3 11.19 9.18 15.02
N GLY A 4 10.45 8.22 15.59
CA GLY A 4 10.77 7.63 16.88
C GLY A 4 12.01 6.72 16.80
N PRO A 5 12.64 6.35 17.95
CA PRO A 5 13.90 5.63 17.96
C PRO A 5 13.78 4.24 17.34
N ASP A 6 14.82 3.84 16.61
CA ASP A 6 15.06 2.52 16.03
C ASP A 6 14.87 1.39 17.06
N SER A 7 13.78 0.66 16.96
CA SER A 7 13.63 -0.65 17.62
C SER A 7 13.97 -1.75 16.62
N GLN A 8 15.26 -1.96 16.36
CA GLN A 8 15.73 -3.09 15.58
C GLN A 8 15.79 -4.34 16.45
N ALA A 9 14.99 -5.35 16.11
CA ALA A 9 15.29 -6.72 16.50
C ALA A 9 16.53 -7.19 15.72
N PRO A 10 17.55 -7.81 16.36
CA PRO A 10 18.77 -8.21 15.69
C PRO A 10 18.50 -9.40 14.76
N GLY A 11 18.72 -9.25 13.44
CA GLY A 11 18.94 -10.39 12.55
C GLY A 11 18.10 -10.53 11.27
N SER A 12 17.10 -9.72 11.00
CA SER A 12 16.38 -9.79 9.71
C SER A 12 16.55 -8.49 8.91
N GLU A 13 16.88 -8.62 7.63
CA GLU A 13 16.87 -7.47 6.73
C GLU A 13 15.49 -6.80 6.74
N PRO A 14 15.44 -5.46 6.79
CA PRO A 14 14.18 -4.73 6.78
C PRO A 14 13.44 -4.98 5.48
N ILE A 15 12.13 -5.20 5.55
CA ILE A 15 11.27 -5.36 4.36
C ILE A 15 11.08 -4.04 3.62
N LEU A 16 11.20 -2.90 4.33
CA LEU A 16 11.20 -1.56 3.76
C LEU A 16 12.31 -0.73 4.41
N GLN A 17 13.13 -0.09 3.59
CA GLN A 17 14.21 0.78 4.03
C GLN A 17 14.21 2.05 3.19
N LEU A 18 14.21 3.20 3.86
CA LEU A 18 14.45 4.52 3.28
C LEU A 18 15.72 5.10 3.89
N ARG A 19 16.58 5.68 3.05
CA ARG A 19 17.83 6.36 3.47
C ARG A 19 17.92 7.72 2.81
N ASP A 20 17.84 8.77 3.61
CA ASP A 20 18.00 10.18 3.24
C ASP A 20 17.18 10.57 2.00
N VAL A 21 15.94 10.06 1.94
CA VAL A 21 15.07 10.21 0.79
C VAL A 21 14.58 11.64 0.68
N VAL A 22 14.86 12.24 -0.47
CA VAL A 22 14.36 13.56 -0.88
C VAL A 22 13.49 13.40 -2.11
N LYS A 23 12.37 14.11 -2.15
CA LYS A 23 11.55 14.28 -3.35
C LYS A 23 11.18 15.72 -3.55
N THR A 24 11.58 16.25 -4.70
CA THR A 24 11.31 17.63 -5.11
C THR A 24 10.44 17.66 -6.36
N PHE A 25 9.47 18.55 -6.39
CA PHE A 25 8.63 18.88 -7.55
C PHE A 25 8.80 20.39 -7.83
N GLY A 26 9.49 20.74 -8.92
CA GLY A 26 9.93 22.11 -9.13
C GLY A 26 10.74 22.63 -7.93
N ASP A 27 10.35 23.76 -7.36
CA ASP A 27 11.02 24.37 -6.18
C ASP A 27 10.51 23.83 -4.83
N ARG A 28 9.57 22.87 -4.82
CA ARG A 28 8.95 22.37 -3.59
C ARG A 28 9.52 21.02 -3.19
N HIS A 29 10.08 20.96 -1.99
CA HIS A 29 10.42 19.68 -1.34
C HIS A 29 9.15 19.04 -0.78
N ALA A 30 8.71 17.96 -1.39
CA ALA A 30 7.57 17.16 -0.89
C ALA A 30 8.02 16.21 0.22
N VAL A 31 9.23 15.65 0.12
CA VAL A 31 9.89 14.85 1.14
C VAL A 31 11.33 15.38 1.26
N ASN A 32 11.84 15.51 2.48
CA ASN A 32 13.15 16.11 2.74
C ASN A 32 13.93 15.30 3.79
N GLY A 33 14.87 14.47 3.33
CA GLY A 33 15.79 13.69 4.17
C GLY A 33 15.11 12.62 5.03
N LEU A 34 14.11 11.92 4.49
CA LEU A 34 13.36 10.89 5.24
C LEU A 34 14.15 9.58 5.31
N SER A 35 14.41 9.10 6.53
CA SER A 35 15.08 7.83 6.79
C SER A 35 14.31 7.02 7.81
N PHE A 36 14.00 5.76 7.51
CA PHE A 36 13.47 4.77 8.45
C PHE A 36 13.59 3.35 7.90
N ASN A 37 13.44 2.37 8.77
CA ASN A 37 13.36 0.95 8.43
C ASN A 37 12.07 0.35 8.97
N LEU A 38 11.53 -0.65 8.28
CA LEU A 38 10.40 -1.46 8.71
C LEU A 38 10.77 -2.93 8.59
N ALA A 39 10.74 -3.65 9.72
CA ALA A 39 10.97 -5.08 9.73
C ALA A 39 9.67 -5.86 9.45
N ALA A 40 9.79 -7.14 9.10
CA ALA A 40 8.65 -8.03 8.93
C ALA A 40 7.80 -8.08 10.21
N GLY A 41 6.48 -8.08 10.06
CA GLY A 41 5.52 -8.13 11.17
C GLY A 41 5.31 -6.80 11.91
N GLN A 42 6.02 -5.74 11.55
CA GLN A 42 5.83 -4.42 12.14
C GLN A 42 4.75 -3.61 11.42
N VAL A 43 4.14 -2.69 12.12
CA VAL A 43 3.21 -1.69 11.59
C VAL A 43 3.83 -0.30 11.73
N LEU A 44 3.90 0.44 10.62
CA LEU A 44 4.37 1.82 10.60
C LEU A 44 3.22 2.76 10.26
N ALA A 45 3.05 3.83 11.03
CA ALA A 45 2.11 4.90 10.74
C ALA A 45 2.85 6.16 10.28
N LEU A 46 2.53 6.65 9.08
CA LEU A 46 2.99 7.94 8.58
C LEU A 46 2.00 9.03 9.00
N LEU A 47 2.37 9.84 9.98
CA LEU A 47 1.53 10.90 10.53
C LEU A 47 2.03 12.28 10.08
N GLY A 48 1.11 13.21 9.91
CA GLY A 48 1.44 14.59 9.53
C GLY A 48 0.27 15.30 8.84
N PRO A 49 0.33 16.64 8.69
CA PRO A 49 -0.70 17.42 8.03
C PRO A 49 -0.83 17.08 6.53
N ASN A 50 -1.88 17.58 5.89
CA ASN A 50 -2.01 17.47 4.44
C ASN A 50 -0.84 18.19 3.75
N GLY A 51 -0.29 17.54 2.72
CA GLY A 51 0.89 18.07 2.02
C GLY A 51 2.24 17.76 2.68
N ALA A 52 2.29 16.99 3.78
CA ALA A 52 3.53 16.58 4.45
C ALA A 52 4.31 15.46 3.72
N GLY A 53 3.98 15.12 2.49
CA GLY A 53 4.70 14.11 1.70
C GLY A 53 4.35 12.66 1.98
N LYS A 54 3.29 12.38 2.79
CA LYS A 54 2.89 10.99 3.11
C LYS A 54 2.58 10.15 1.86
N THR A 55 1.67 10.64 1.03
CA THR A 55 1.28 9.98 -0.23
C THR A 55 2.48 9.83 -1.16
N THR A 56 3.26 10.89 -1.32
CA THR A 56 4.49 10.88 -2.12
C THR A 56 5.49 9.81 -1.64
N THR A 57 5.63 9.65 -0.31
CA THR A 57 6.48 8.61 0.26
C THR A 57 5.98 7.21 -0.09
N VAL A 58 4.66 6.96 0.04
CA VAL A 58 4.05 5.67 -0.32
C VAL A 58 4.22 5.40 -1.82
N GLU A 59 3.90 6.36 -2.69
CA GLU A 59 4.07 6.24 -4.15
C GLU A 59 5.52 5.95 -4.58
N MET A 60 6.51 6.48 -3.87
CA MET A 60 7.92 6.13 -4.09
C MET A 60 8.21 4.68 -3.68
N CYS A 61 7.66 4.20 -2.57
CA CYS A 61 7.81 2.80 -2.14
C CYS A 61 7.11 1.82 -3.09
N GLU A 62 6.01 2.23 -3.72
CA GLU A 62 5.28 1.45 -4.73
C GLU A 62 5.95 1.47 -6.11
N GLY A 63 6.96 2.33 -6.31
CA GLY A 63 7.67 2.49 -7.58
C GLY A 63 6.90 3.27 -8.65
N PHE A 64 5.89 4.05 -8.27
CA PHE A 64 5.19 4.95 -9.20
C PHE A 64 5.97 6.22 -9.50
N ILE A 65 6.74 6.71 -8.54
CA ILE A 65 7.62 7.87 -8.67
C ILE A 65 9.00 7.56 -8.08
N GLN A 66 10.04 8.19 -8.65
CA GLN A 66 11.41 8.03 -8.16
C GLN A 66 11.75 9.12 -7.14
N PRO A 67 12.57 8.84 -6.12
CA PRO A 67 13.16 9.87 -5.28
C PRO A 67 14.09 10.78 -6.12
N THR A 68 14.25 12.03 -5.69
CA THR A 68 15.23 12.95 -6.28
C THR A 68 16.64 12.66 -5.75
N GLU A 69 16.70 12.30 -4.45
CA GLU A 69 17.95 11.93 -3.76
C GLU A 69 17.64 10.81 -2.74
N GLY A 70 18.70 10.16 -2.26
CA GLY A 70 18.58 9.05 -1.32
C GLY A 70 18.24 7.72 -1.99
N SER A 71 17.84 6.74 -1.18
CA SER A 71 17.53 5.40 -1.70
C SER A 71 16.36 4.77 -0.97
N ILE A 72 15.62 3.93 -1.70
CA ILE A 72 14.51 3.13 -1.18
C ILE A 72 14.77 1.67 -1.54
N ARG A 73 14.52 0.77 -0.57
CA ARG A 73 14.52 -0.68 -0.78
C ARG A 73 13.24 -1.26 -0.23
N VAL A 74 12.56 -2.06 -1.05
CA VAL A 74 11.35 -2.80 -0.69
C VAL A 74 11.65 -4.27 -0.97
N PHE A 75 11.64 -5.12 0.07
CA PHE A 75 12.11 -6.50 -0.02
C PHE A 75 13.53 -6.63 -0.61
N GLY A 76 14.43 -5.67 -0.29
CA GLY A 76 15.78 -5.59 -0.83
C GLY A 76 15.89 -5.02 -2.25
N LEU A 77 14.78 -4.84 -2.96
CA LEU A 77 14.71 -4.33 -4.33
C LEU A 77 14.57 -2.81 -4.38
N ASP A 78 15.12 -2.20 -5.41
CA ASP A 78 14.86 -0.79 -5.74
C ASP A 78 13.54 -0.68 -6.49
N PRO A 79 12.50 -0.05 -5.92
CA PRO A 79 11.19 0.02 -6.55
C PRO A 79 11.19 0.86 -7.84
N ALA A 80 12.16 1.75 -8.03
CA ALA A 80 12.30 2.53 -9.26
C ALA A 80 12.81 1.67 -10.44
N LEU A 81 13.57 0.61 -10.15
CA LEU A 81 14.16 -0.28 -11.16
C LEU A 81 13.36 -1.58 -11.31
N HIS A 82 12.74 -2.06 -10.23
CA HIS A 82 12.06 -3.36 -10.14
C HIS A 82 10.58 -3.20 -9.75
N SER A 83 9.90 -2.19 -10.30
CA SER A 83 8.54 -1.82 -9.91
C SER A 83 7.54 -2.97 -10.02
N ASP A 84 7.61 -3.79 -11.08
CA ASP A 84 6.68 -4.91 -11.29
C ASP A 84 6.89 -6.02 -10.26
N GLU A 85 8.16 -6.30 -9.90
CA GLU A 85 8.48 -7.29 -8.89
C GLU A 85 8.05 -6.85 -7.49
N VAL A 86 8.26 -5.57 -7.15
CA VAL A 86 7.80 -4.98 -5.89
C VAL A 86 6.27 -5.01 -5.84
N ARG A 87 5.58 -4.52 -6.87
CA ARG A 87 4.10 -4.49 -6.92
C ARG A 87 3.46 -5.87 -6.87
N SER A 88 4.14 -6.91 -7.33
CA SER A 88 3.64 -8.29 -7.22
C SER A 88 3.67 -8.85 -5.79
N ARG A 89 4.33 -8.15 -4.85
CA ARG A 89 4.53 -8.57 -3.44
C ARG A 89 3.84 -7.65 -2.43
N ILE A 90 3.26 -6.54 -2.89
CA ILE A 90 2.58 -5.57 -2.02
C ILE A 90 1.10 -5.53 -2.34
N GLY A 91 0.27 -5.35 -1.31
CA GLY A 91 -1.12 -4.98 -1.45
C GLY A 91 -1.32 -3.50 -1.14
N VAL A 92 -2.13 -2.81 -1.94
CA VAL A 92 -2.40 -1.39 -1.78
C VAL A 92 -3.88 -1.15 -1.57
N MET A 93 -4.23 -0.51 -0.47
CA MET A 93 -5.58 -0.05 -0.21
C MET A 93 -5.72 1.43 -0.57
N LEU A 94 -6.38 1.72 -1.69
CA LEU A 94 -6.56 3.09 -2.17
C LEU A 94 -7.49 3.90 -1.27
N GLN A 95 -7.14 5.15 -1.03
CA GLN A 95 -8.01 6.11 -0.37
C GLN A 95 -9.19 6.45 -1.30
N GLY A 96 -10.43 6.24 -0.85
CA GLY A 96 -11.62 6.49 -1.66
C GLY A 96 -12.13 5.29 -2.48
N GLY A 97 -11.56 4.11 -2.29
CA GLY A 97 -12.13 2.83 -2.71
C GLY A 97 -11.87 2.38 -4.15
N GLY A 98 -11.52 3.25 -5.09
CA GLY A 98 -11.06 2.92 -6.46
C GLY A 98 -11.92 1.99 -7.33
N ALA A 99 -13.07 1.54 -6.82
CA ALA A 99 -13.91 0.57 -7.51
C ALA A 99 -14.91 1.22 -8.46
N TYR A 100 -15.21 0.54 -9.56
CA TYR A 100 -16.28 0.91 -10.46
C TYR A 100 -17.62 0.88 -9.73
N PRO A 101 -18.44 1.95 -9.72
CA PRO A 101 -19.66 2.03 -8.90
C PRO A 101 -20.68 0.91 -9.16
N GLY A 102 -20.70 0.35 -10.38
CA GLY A 102 -21.61 -0.71 -10.79
C GLY A 102 -21.08 -2.13 -10.60
N ILE A 103 -19.78 -2.31 -10.33
CA ILE A 103 -19.20 -3.64 -10.15
C ILE A 103 -19.78 -4.31 -8.91
N ARG A 104 -20.05 -5.61 -8.97
CA ARG A 104 -20.50 -6.37 -7.81
C ARG A 104 -19.31 -6.81 -6.98
N VAL A 105 -19.52 -6.95 -5.67
CA VAL A 105 -18.48 -7.34 -4.70
C VAL A 105 -17.71 -8.58 -5.15
N GLY A 106 -18.42 -9.65 -5.51
CA GLY A 106 -17.79 -10.89 -5.96
C GLY A 106 -17.09 -10.77 -7.32
N GLU A 107 -17.58 -9.90 -8.21
CA GLU A 107 -16.92 -9.61 -9.49
C GLU A 107 -15.60 -8.89 -9.29
N MET A 108 -15.58 -7.89 -8.38
CA MET A 108 -14.38 -7.13 -8.05
C MET A 108 -13.29 -8.03 -7.47
N LEU A 109 -13.61 -8.88 -6.51
CA LEU A 109 -12.64 -9.80 -5.93
C LEU A 109 -12.08 -10.79 -6.95
N ARG A 110 -12.92 -11.37 -7.81
CA ARG A 110 -12.44 -12.25 -8.89
C ARG A 110 -11.57 -11.52 -9.90
N LEU A 111 -11.91 -10.26 -10.21
CA LEU A 111 -11.09 -9.44 -11.11
C LEU A 111 -9.71 -9.20 -10.51
N VAL A 112 -9.64 -8.77 -9.24
CA VAL A 112 -8.36 -8.54 -8.56
C VAL A 112 -7.57 -9.83 -8.42
N ALA A 113 -8.21 -10.93 -8.04
CA ALA A 113 -7.58 -12.24 -7.96
C ALA A 113 -6.96 -12.67 -9.31
N SER A 114 -7.56 -12.29 -10.44
CA SER A 114 -7.00 -12.63 -11.76
C SER A 114 -5.66 -11.96 -12.10
N TYR A 115 -5.29 -10.91 -11.37
CA TYR A 115 -3.98 -10.24 -11.51
C TYR A 115 -2.89 -10.86 -10.61
N SER A 116 -3.26 -11.71 -9.67
CA SER A 116 -2.31 -12.34 -8.73
C SER A 116 -1.89 -13.72 -9.23
N LYS A 117 -0.61 -14.08 -9.00
CA LYS A 117 -0.10 -15.44 -9.33
C LYS A 117 -0.65 -16.51 -8.38
N ASN A 118 -0.84 -16.15 -7.12
CA ASN A 118 -1.37 -17.02 -6.07
C ASN A 118 -2.45 -16.28 -5.30
N PRO A 119 -3.65 -16.08 -5.89
CA PRO A 119 -4.71 -15.33 -5.24
C PRO A 119 -5.24 -16.09 -4.02
N LEU A 120 -5.59 -15.34 -2.99
CA LEU A 120 -6.39 -15.88 -1.89
C LEU A 120 -7.81 -16.21 -2.38
N ASP A 121 -8.44 -17.20 -1.72
CA ASP A 121 -9.81 -17.58 -2.07
C ASP A 121 -10.79 -16.42 -1.82
N PRO A 122 -11.49 -15.95 -2.86
CA PRO A 122 -12.46 -14.85 -2.73
C PRO A 122 -13.58 -15.11 -1.71
N GLU A 123 -14.01 -16.36 -1.53
CA GLU A 123 -15.05 -16.71 -0.55
C GLU A 123 -14.50 -16.58 0.87
N TRP A 124 -13.28 -17.05 1.09
CA TRP A 124 -12.59 -16.86 2.36
C TRP A 124 -12.37 -15.39 2.69
N LEU A 125 -11.96 -14.58 1.70
CA LEU A 125 -11.79 -13.13 1.86
C LEU A 125 -13.11 -12.47 2.27
N LEU A 126 -14.22 -12.78 1.57
CA LEU A 126 -15.55 -12.24 1.90
C LEU A 126 -15.99 -12.59 3.32
N GLN A 127 -15.72 -13.81 3.75
CA GLN A 127 -16.03 -14.24 5.12
C GLN A 127 -15.17 -13.50 6.15
N THR A 128 -13.86 -13.38 5.88
CA THR A 128 -12.89 -12.73 6.78
C THR A 128 -13.20 -11.24 6.99
N VAL A 129 -13.59 -10.53 5.94
CA VAL A 129 -13.94 -9.10 6.05
C VAL A 129 -15.42 -8.86 6.37
N GLY A 130 -16.20 -9.92 6.64
CA GLY A 130 -17.62 -9.81 7.01
C GLY A 130 -18.51 -9.28 5.90
N LEU A 131 -18.26 -9.68 4.66
CA LEU A 131 -19.06 -9.34 3.48
C LEU A 131 -19.73 -10.55 2.81
N LYS A 132 -19.74 -11.71 3.50
CA LYS A 132 -20.48 -12.89 3.06
C LYS A 132 -21.96 -12.56 2.91
N GLY A 133 -22.58 -12.97 1.80
CA GLY A 133 -23.98 -12.64 1.43
C GLY A 133 -24.12 -11.33 0.65
N HIS A 134 -23.03 -10.58 0.46
CA HIS A 134 -23.02 -9.35 -0.36
C HIS A 134 -22.43 -9.54 -1.76
N GLU A 135 -22.13 -10.76 -2.18
CA GLU A 135 -21.42 -11.08 -3.44
C GLU A 135 -22.04 -10.42 -4.67
N LYS A 136 -23.39 -10.36 -4.69
CA LYS A 136 -24.18 -9.78 -5.77
C LYS A 136 -24.48 -8.29 -5.60
N THR A 137 -24.06 -7.69 -4.48
CA THR A 137 -24.33 -6.28 -4.15
C THR A 137 -23.42 -5.38 -4.99
N PRO A 138 -23.95 -4.40 -5.76
CA PRO A 138 -23.12 -3.40 -6.43
C PRO A 138 -22.34 -2.54 -5.43
N TYR A 139 -21.10 -2.18 -5.76
CA TYR A 139 -20.20 -1.37 -4.91
C TYR A 139 -20.87 -0.10 -4.37
N ARG A 140 -21.60 0.63 -5.23
CA ARG A 140 -22.31 1.87 -4.84
C ARG A 140 -23.39 1.69 -3.77
N ARG A 141 -23.85 0.46 -3.52
CA ARG A 141 -24.87 0.14 -2.50
C ARG A 141 -24.26 -0.28 -1.17
N LEU A 142 -22.95 -0.42 -1.11
CA LEU A 142 -22.23 -0.71 0.12
C LEU A 142 -22.15 0.55 0.99
N SER A 143 -22.24 0.39 2.30
CA SER A 143 -21.89 1.46 3.24
C SER A 143 -20.39 1.79 3.15
N GLY A 144 -19.96 2.98 3.60
CA GLY A 144 -18.56 3.37 3.57
C GLY A 144 -17.64 2.35 4.27
N GLY A 145 -18.07 1.81 5.42
CA GLY A 145 -17.33 0.76 6.11
C GLY A 145 -17.27 -0.57 5.35
N GLN A 146 -18.35 -0.92 4.62
CA GLN A 146 -18.33 -2.10 3.74
C GLN A 146 -17.41 -1.90 2.54
N GLN A 147 -17.38 -0.71 1.96
CA GLN A 147 -16.46 -0.35 0.87
C GLN A 147 -15.00 -0.44 1.32
N GLN A 148 -14.67 0.06 2.52
CA GLN A 148 -13.32 -0.07 3.09
C GLN A 148 -12.93 -1.52 3.33
N ARG A 149 -13.84 -2.34 3.86
CA ARG A 149 -13.57 -3.78 4.07
C ARG A 149 -13.39 -4.54 2.76
N LEU A 150 -14.15 -4.19 1.72
CA LEU A 150 -13.92 -4.75 0.38
C LEU A 150 -12.56 -4.30 -0.19
N SER A 151 -12.20 -3.03 -0.02
CA SER A 151 -10.90 -2.51 -0.45
C SER A 151 -9.74 -3.23 0.26
N LEU A 152 -9.89 -3.51 1.57
CA LEU A 152 -8.94 -4.33 2.31
C LEU A 152 -8.84 -5.75 1.72
N ALA A 153 -9.97 -6.41 1.46
CA ALA A 153 -9.97 -7.74 0.85
C ALA A 153 -9.29 -7.77 -0.53
N CYS A 154 -9.36 -6.68 -1.28
CA CYS A 154 -8.70 -6.54 -2.59
C CYS A 154 -7.19 -6.27 -2.47
N SER A 155 -6.68 -5.88 -1.31
CA SER A 155 -5.26 -5.62 -1.07
C SER A 155 -4.50 -6.80 -0.46
N LEU A 156 -5.18 -7.88 -0.15
CA LEU A 156 -4.63 -9.13 0.38
C LEU A 156 -4.37 -10.15 -0.72
#